data_aa65d2250ecefa1361977d9bf89d5516
#
_entry.id   aa65d2250ecefa1361977d9bf89d5516
#
_cell.length_a   1.000
_cell.length_b   1.000
_cell.length_c   1.000
_cell.angle_alpha   90.00
_cell.angle_beta   90.00
_cell.angle_gamma   90.00
#
_symmetry.space_group_name_H-M   'P 1'
#
loop_
_entity.id
_entity.type
_entity.pdbx_description
1 polymer ?
#
loop_
_entity_poly.entity_id
_entity_poly.type
_entity_poly.pdbx_seq_one_letter_code
_entity_poly.pdbx_strand_id
1 'polypeptide(L)'
;MLTDLIRNHRSVDAVEIPPVGWKAHREGVDKLLRSFHAVPKDKRVRLAKKTSNLFRGRSGEQAGLDVSGLDGVIEVDPIAQTAEVQGMCTYEDLVDATLPHGLMPFVVPQLKTITLGGAVTGMGVESTSFRDGLPHESVLEMDILTGTGDIVTCSREENVDLFRLFPNSYGSLGYAVRLKIELRAVKPYVELREVRFHDFESLARTLDDVSRTHTYDDVEVHGLDGVVFSPEESYLVMARFTDEAGPTSDYTRDKIFYRSLQHARGIRRDRLTVRDYIWRWDTDWFWCSRAFGAQNPRVRKVWPRQLRRSSFYWKLVRLDRKYELEYNFIKKPKGLPRAERVVQDIEVTPDNLPEFLDWFFQASDIQPVWLCPIRLREGVEDLVDAGTLAADSPAPWPLYPLRPGQTWINVGFWSGVEGNHVDPSAPGNGAFNRVIEDKVSELGGHKSLYSEAFYSPEEFAKLYGGNLPERIKAVTDPDGRFPGLYEKTVNEA
;
A
#
# COMPACT_ATOMS: atom_id res chain seq x y z
N MET A 1 25.41 -7.01 -12.19
CA MET A 1 24.25 -7.76 -11.66
C MET A 1 24.47 -8.29 -10.22
N LEU A 2 25.52 -9.08 -9.92
CA LEU A 2 25.83 -9.44 -8.51
C LEU A 2 26.43 -8.26 -7.72
N THR A 3 27.25 -7.44 -8.36
CA THR A 3 27.87 -6.23 -7.81
C THR A 3 26.86 -5.13 -7.48
N ASP A 4 25.77 -5.00 -8.23
CA ASP A 4 24.69 -4.06 -7.93
C ASP A 4 23.77 -4.55 -6.81
N LEU A 5 23.74 -5.86 -6.55
CA LEU A 5 23.06 -6.48 -5.42
C LEU A 5 23.79 -6.24 -4.09
N ILE A 6 25.11 -6.09 -4.14
CA ILE A 6 25.98 -5.89 -2.96
C ILE A 6 26.06 -4.40 -2.58
N ARG A 7 25.91 -3.47 -3.52
CA ARG A 7 25.96 -2.03 -3.26
C ARG A 7 24.77 -1.46 -2.46
N ASN A 8 23.70 -2.21 -2.30
CA ASN A 8 22.52 -1.80 -1.48
C ASN A 8 22.62 -2.26 -0.01
N HIS A 9 23.83 -2.50 0.49
CA HIS A 9 24.07 -2.67 1.92
C HIS A 9 24.23 -1.30 2.57
N ARG A 10 23.11 -0.67 2.90
CA ARG A 10 23.14 0.41 3.89
C ARG A 10 23.16 -0.25 5.28
N SER A 11 24.20 0.08 6.03
CA SER A 11 24.35 -0.32 7.44
C SER A 11 23.16 0.17 8.27
N VAL A 12 23.02 -0.37 9.46
CA VAL A 12 21.97 -0.03 10.45
C VAL A 12 22.01 1.46 10.86
N ASP A 13 23.13 2.11 10.60
CA ASP A 13 23.30 3.55 10.83
C ASP A 13 22.54 4.32 9.74
N ALA A 14 21.73 5.30 10.15
CA ALA A 14 20.98 6.17 9.25
C ALA A 14 21.93 6.75 8.19
N VAL A 15 21.75 6.33 6.95
CA VAL A 15 22.46 6.93 5.84
C VAL A 15 21.70 8.20 5.52
N GLU A 16 22.28 9.35 5.85
CA GLU A 16 21.73 10.63 5.45
C GLU A 16 21.72 10.72 3.92
N ILE A 17 20.51 10.80 3.34
CA ILE A 17 20.34 11.02 1.91
C ILE A 17 20.19 12.52 1.71
N PRO A 18 21.16 13.18 1.07
CA PRO A 18 21.03 14.61 0.82
C PRO A 18 19.90 14.87 -0.18
N PRO A 19 19.13 15.97 0.00
CA PRO A 19 18.15 16.41 -0.97
C PRO A 19 18.77 16.63 -2.34
N VAL A 20 18.05 16.25 -3.40
CA VAL A 20 18.50 16.43 -4.79
C VAL A 20 18.44 17.89 -5.24
N GLY A 21 17.57 18.68 -4.63
CA GLY A 21 17.36 20.10 -4.91
C GLY A 21 16.53 20.39 -6.16
N TRP A 22 16.04 21.61 -6.25
CA TRP A 22 15.12 22.06 -7.31
C TRP A 22 15.73 22.06 -8.72
N LYS A 23 17.05 22.22 -8.85
CA LYS A 23 17.71 22.17 -10.16
C LYS A 23 17.61 20.77 -10.76
N ALA A 24 17.97 19.75 -9.98
CA ALA A 24 17.89 18.36 -10.44
C ALA A 24 16.44 17.94 -10.72
N HIS A 25 15.49 18.44 -9.92
CA HIS A 25 14.07 18.21 -10.17
C HIS A 25 13.66 18.76 -11.55
N ARG A 26 13.96 20.02 -11.86
CA ARG A 26 13.63 20.62 -13.17
C ARG A 26 14.26 19.84 -14.33
N GLU A 27 15.52 19.42 -14.20
CA GLU A 27 16.19 18.60 -15.21
C GLU A 27 15.49 17.26 -15.43
N GLY A 28 14.98 16.62 -14.35
CA GLY A 28 14.17 15.39 -14.40
C GLY A 28 12.84 15.59 -15.11
N VAL A 29 12.13 16.70 -14.80
CA VAL A 29 10.88 17.07 -15.47
C VAL A 29 11.09 17.30 -16.96
N ASP A 30 12.15 18.02 -17.34
CA ASP A 30 12.48 18.25 -18.75
C ASP A 30 12.75 16.96 -19.53
N LYS A 31 13.40 15.97 -18.89
CA LYS A 31 13.58 14.63 -19.49
C LYS A 31 12.25 13.93 -19.70
N LEU A 32 11.39 13.92 -18.69
CA LEU A 32 10.07 13.31 -18.74
C LEU A 32 9.25 13.94 -19.87
N LEU A 33 9.16 15.26 -19.96
CA LEU A 33 8.42 15.98 -21.00
C LEU A 33 8.97 15.69 -22.40
N ARG A 34 10.30 15.73 -22.58
CA ARG A 34 10.90 15.34 -23.87
C ARG A 34 10.54 13.91 -24.27
N SER A 35 10.57 12.97 -23.33
CA SER A 35 10.20 11.58 -23.63
C SER A 35 8.70 11.45 -23.94
N PHE A 36 7.83 12.23 -23.28
CA PHE A 36 6.40 12.26 -23.55
C PHE A 36 6.10 12.78 -24.97
N HIS A 37 6.68 13.91 -25.33
CA HIS A 37 6.47 14.53 -26.66
C HIS A 37 7.10 13.72 -27.81
N ALA A 38 8.07 12.87 -27.53
CA ALA A 38 8.65 11.96 -28.53
C ALA A 38 7.72 10.78 -28.87
N VAL A 39 6.73 10.47 -28.04
CA VAL A 39 5.76 9.39 -28.31
C VAL A 39 4.61 9.93 -29.15
N PRO A 40 4.26 9.28 -30.29
CA PRO A 40 3.12 9.68 -31.14
C PRO A 40 1.82 9.84 -30.32
N LYS A 41 0.99 10.81 -30.67
CA LYS A 41 -0.24 11.15 -29.93
C LYS A 41 -1.25 10.01 -29.86
N ASP A 42 -1.28 9.13 -30.86
CA ASP A 42 -2.13 7.95 -30.94
C ASP A 42 -1.64 6.76 -30.08
N LYS A 43 -0.48 6.91 -29.41
CA LYS A 43 0.11 5.85 -28.58
C LYS A 43 -0.07 6.12 -27.10
N ARG A 44 -0.46 5.07 -26.38
CA ARG A 44 -0.53 5.07 -24.92
C ARG A 44 0.85 5.07 -24.28
N VAL A 45 0.94 5.67 -23.10
CA VAL A 45 2.19 5.83 -22.36
C VAL A 45 2.08 5.24 -20.95
N ARG A 46 3.22 4.84 -20.41
CA ARG A 46 3.40 4.41 -19.03
C ARG A 46 4.75 4.89 -18.50
N LEU A 47 4.93 4.90 -17.19
CA LEU A 47 6.23 5.20 -16.60
C LEU A 47 7.21 4.02 -16.81
N ALA A 48 8.42 4.30 -17.29
CA ALA A 48 9.53 3.32 -17.35
C ALA A 48 10.25 3.22 -15.98
N LYS A 49 9.48 3.01 -14.91
CA LYS A 49 10.02 2.95 -13.55
C LYS A 49 10.60 1.58 -13.20
N LYS A 50 11.59 1.57 -12.32
CA LYS A 50 12.33 0.37 -11.90
C LYS A 50 11.52 -0.58 -11.01
N THR A 51 10.54 -0.04 -10.27
CA THR A 51 9.76 -0.78 -9.27
C THR A 51 8.27 -0.79 -9.60
N SER A 52 7.60 -1.86 -9.26
CA SER A 52 6.14 -1.98 -9.28
C SER A 52 5.74 -2.99 -8.23
N ASN A 53 4.78 -2.63 -7.41
CA ASN A 53 4.24 -3.45 -6.33
C ASN A 53 2.78 -3.83 -6.60
N LEU A 54 2.36 -3.89 -7.87
CA LEU A 54 1.02 -4.33 -8.26
C LEU A 54 0.96 -5.84 -8.43
N PHE A 55 -0.09 -6.45 -7.89
CA PHE A 55 -0.38 -7.89 -7.99
C PHE A 55 -1.36 -8.21 -9.13
N ARG A 56 -1.38 -7.42 -10.17
CA ARG A 56 -2.14 -7.63 -11.40
C ARG A 56 -1.26 -7.51 -12.63
N GLY A 57 -1.73 -8.01 -13.76
CA GLY A 57 -1.05 -7.90 -15.04
C GLY A 57 -0.94 -6.46 -15.55
N ARG A 58 -0.18 -6.29 -16.60
CA ARG A 58 -0.05 -5.02 -17.33
C ARG A 58 0.19 -5.31 -18.78
N SER A 59 -0.46 -4.57 -19.67
CA SER A 59 -0.13 -4.56 -21.08
C SER A 59 1.32 -4.11 -21.31
N GLY A 60 2.04 -4.85 -22.15
CA GLY A 60 3.41 -4.51 -22.56
C GLY A 60 3.51 -3.48 -23.68
N GLU A 61 2.39 -3.10 -24.30
CA GLU A 61 2.33 -2.33 -25.55
C GLU A 61 2.49 -0.80 -25.38
N GLN A 62 2.51 -0.32 -24.13
CA GLN A 62 2.59 1.11 -23.84
C GLN A 62 4.03 1.61 -23.90
N ALA A 63 4.23 2.80 -24.50
CA ALA A 63 5.55 3.44 -24.53
C ALA A 63 5.99 3.89 -23.14
N GLY A 64 7.23 3.55 -22.76
CA GLY A 64 7.80 3.89 -21.47
C GLY A 64 8.33 5.33 -21.43
N LEU A 65 7.81 6.17 -20.55
CA LEU A 65 8.30 7.52 -20.30
C LEU A 65 9.55 7.49 -19.40
N ASP A 66 10.55 8.31 -19.73
CA ASP A 66 11.77 8.43 -18.93
C ASP A 66 11.52 9.24 -17.66
N VAL A 67 11.57 8.55 -16.53
CA VAL A 67 11.43 9.12 -15.17
C VAL A 67 12.76 9.15 -14.41
N SER A 68 13.87 8.97 -15.09
CA SER A 68 15.20 9.05 -14.46
C SER A 68 15.48 10.45 -13.94
N GLY A 69 15.85 10.55 -12.65
CA GLY A 69 16.05 11.83 -11.98
C GLY A 69 14.77 12.42 -11.35
N LEU A 70 13.70 11.61 -11.23
CA LEU A 70 12.49 11.96 -10.47
C LEU A 70 12.26 10.99 -9.29
N ASP A 71 13.34 10.50 -8.67
CA ASP A 71 13.33 9.46 -7.65
C ASP A 71 13.95 9.89 -6.30
N GLY A 72 14.09 11.19 -6.03
CA GLY A 72 14.66 11.73 -4.80
C GLY A 72 13.74 12.63 -3.99
N VAL A 73 14.22 13.05 -2.82
CA VAL A 73 13.63 14.13 -2.02
C VAL A 73 14.24 15.46 -2.50
N ILE A 74 13.40 16.43 -2.86
CA ILE A 74 13.84 17.73 -3.37
C ILE A 74 14.36 18.59 -2.22
N GLU A 75 13.55 18.67 -1.15
CA GLU A 75 13.80 19.49 0.03
C GLU A 75 13.05 18.95 1.23
N VAL A 76 13.60 19.09 2.43
CA VAL A 76 12.92 18.88 3.71
C VAL A 76 12.94 20.19 4.48
N ASP A 77 11.79 20.67 4.92
CA ASP A 77 11.65 21.80 5.83
C ASP A 77 11.31 21.29 7.25
N PRO A 78 12.30 21.22 8.16
CA PRO A 78 12.05 20.73 9.50
C PRO A 78 11.21 21.68 10.37
N ILE A 79 11.15 22.97 10.02
CA ILE A 79 10.39 23.98 10.78
C ILE A 79 8.91 23.89 10.39
N ALA A 80 8.63 23.87 9.09
CA ALA A 80 7.27 23.70 8.58
C ALA A 80 6.77 22.24 8.68
N GLN A 81 7.66 21.29 8.99
CA GLN A 81 7.39 19.85 9.00
C GLN A 81 6.80 19.38 7.66
N THR A 82 7.44 19.76 6.56
CA THR A 82 7.05 19.39 5.21
C THR A 82 8.22 18.86 4.41
N ALA A 83 7.92 18.14 3.33
CA ALA A 83 8.91 17.75 2.32
C ALA A 83 8.37 17.97 0.91
N GLU A 84 9.23 18.42 0.03
CA GLU A 84 9.05 18.41 -1.43
C GLU A 84 9.69 17.16 -1.99
N VAL A 85 8.90 16.29 -2.63
CA VAL A 85 9.31 14.94 -2.98
C VAL A 85 8.97 14.64 -4.43
N GLN A 86 9.89 14.03 -5.15
CA GLN A 86 9.65 13.56 -6.51
C GLN A 86 8.77 12.31 -6.53
N GLY A 87 7.88 12.19 -7.51
CA GLY A 87 6.86 11.14 -7.52
C GLY A 87 7.38 9.70 -7.56
N MET A 88 8.62 9.49 -8.00
CA MET A 88 9.27 8.16 -8.03
C MET A 88 10.18 7.92 -6.83
N CYS A 89 10.28 8.85 -5.87
CA CYS A 89 11.02 8.65 -4.63
C CYS A 89 10.43 7.47 -3.86
N THR A 90 11.28 6.53 -3.45
CA THR A 90 10.83 5.37 -2.64
C THR A 90 10.61 5.78 -1.20
N TYR A 91 9.73 5.07 -0.49
CA TYR A 91 9.57 5.31 0.95
C TYR A 91 10.85 5.00 1.75
N GLU A 92 11.71 4.07 1.27
CA GLU A 92 13.01 3.84 1.89
C GLU A 92 13.86 5.13 1.85
N ASP A 93 13.95 5.78 0.68
CA ASP A 93 14.74 7.01 0.50
C ASP A 93 14.08 8.20 1.22
N LEU A 94 12.75 8.29 1.21
CA LEU A 94 12.01 9.35 1.90
C LEU A 94 12.18 9.26 3.42
N VAL A 95 12.05 8.08 4.02
CA VAL A 95 12.28 7.84 5.44
C VAL A 95 13.75 8.13 5.82
N ASP A 96 14.70 7.71 4.99
CA ASP A 96 16.13 7.95 5.21
C ASP A 96 16.48 9.46 5.12
N ALA A 97 15.74 10.24 4.33
CA ALA A 97 15.92 11.69 4.24
C ALA A 97 15.25 12.46 5.41
N THR A 98 14.16 11.93 5.98
CA THR A 98 13.37 12.68 6.98
C THR A 98 13.70 12.31 8.44
N LEU A 99 14.02 11.04 8.74
CA LEU A 99 14.36 10.62 10.10
C LEU A 99 15.54 11.36 10.75
N PRO A 100 16.61 11.78 10.03
CA PRO A 100 17.68 12.59 10.61
C PRO A 100 17.20 13.93 11.18
N HIS A 101 16.06 14.43 10.71
CA HIS A 101 15.39 15.64 11.22
C HIS A 101 14.38 15.35 12.35
N GLY A 102 14.28 14.10 12.82
CA GLY A 102 13.26 13.70 13.78
C GLY A 102 11.84 13.68 13.20
N LEU A 103 11.71 13.53 11.88
CA LEU A 103 10.45 13.57 11.14
C LEU A 103 10.24 12.28 10.35
N MET A 104 8.98 11.96 10.07
CA MET A 104 8.60 10.89 9.15
C MET A 104 7.31 11.23 8.38
N PRO A 105 7.05 10.62 7.20
CA PRO A 105 5.73 10.69 6.58
C PRO A 105 4.65 10.14 7.51
N PHE A 106 3.43 10.66 7.44
CA PHE A 106 2.32 10.22 8.28
C PHE A 106 2.02 8.72 8.12
N VAL A 107 2.02 8.23 6.89
CA VAL A 107 1.80 6.81 6.56
C VAL A 107 2.96 6.31 5.72
N VAL A 108 3.63 5.26 6.18
CA VAL A 108 4.77 4.63 5.49
C VAL A 108 4.40 3.20 5.13
N PRO A 109 3.96 2.92 3.88
CA PRO A 109 3.66 1.56 3.44
C PRO A 109 4.86 0.63 3.61
N GLN A 110 4.59 -0.60 4.01
CA GLN A 110 5.58 -1.57 4.52
C GLN A 110 6.64 -2.00 3.50
N LEU A 111 6.36 -1.86 2.21
CA LEU A 111 7.31 -2.23 1.16
C LEU A 111 8.21 -1.05 0.83
N LYS A 112 9.48 -1.17 1.16
CA LYS A 112 10.53 -0.16 0.94
C LYS A 112 10.55 0.43 -0.47
N THR A 113 10.18 -0.36 -1.47
CA THR A 113 10.22 0.02 -2.89
C THR A 113 8.94 0.68 -3.42
N ILE A 114 7.91 0.85 -2.60
CA ILE A 114 6.75 1.68 -2.96
C ILE A 114 7.24 3.12 -3.09
N THR A 115 6.82 3.79 -4.17
CA THR A 115 7.13 5.21 -4.39
C THR A 115 6.02 6.08 -3.81
N LEU A 116 6.34 7.31 -3.37
CA LEU A 116 5.34 8.23 -2.84
C LEU A 116 4.20 8.48 -3.84
N GLY A 117 4.52 8.82 -5.09
CA GLY A 117 3.50 8.98 -6.13
C GLY A 117 2.70 7.71 -6.40
N GLY A 118 3.33 6.53 -6.22
CA GLY A 118 2.65 5.24 -6.31
C GLY A 118 1.67 4.99 -5.18
N ALA A 119 2.01 5.36 -3.94
CA ALA A 119 1.12 5.23 -2.79
C ALA A 119 -0.05 6.21 -2.84
N VAL A 120 0.19 7.43 -3.30
CA VAL A 120 -0.87 8.44 -3.46
C VAL A 120 -1.87 8.03 -4.55
N THR A 121 -1.40 7.55 -5.71
CA THR A 121 -2.28 7.12 -6.79
C THR A 121 -2.85 5.71 -6.62
N GLY A 122 -2.26 4.89 -5.78
CA GLY A 122 -2.61 3.47 -5.65
C GLY A 122 -3.07 3.05 -4.27
N MET A 123 -3.26 4.01 -3.39
CA MET A 123 -3.55 3.79 -1.98
C MET A 123 -2.39 3.12 -1.24
N GLY A 124 -2.32 3.36 0.05
CA GLY A 124 -1.40 2.70 0.96
C GLY A 124 -2.03 2.73 2.35
N VAL A 125 -1.83 1.66 3.11
CA VAL A 125 -2.35 1.52 4.47
C VAL A 125 -1.21 1.09 5.37
N GLU A 126 -1.15 1.63 6.60
CA GLU A 126 -0.21 1.21 7.64
C GLU A 126 -0.80 1.48 9.02
N SER A 127 -0.16 0.96 10.04
CA SER A 127 -0.59 1.02 11.45
C SER A 127 -0.92 2.42 11.97
N THR A 128 -0.48 3.48 11.30
CA THR A 128 -0.82 4.87 11.63
C THR A 128 -2.12 5.35 10.96
N SER A 129 -2.70 4.58 10.04
CA SER A 129 -3.83 5.01 9.20
C SER A 129 -5.13 5.24 9.97
N PHE A 130 -5.30 4.67 11.17
CA PHE A 130 -6.45 4.96 12.02
C PHE A 130 -6.44 6.38 12.60
N ARG A 131 -5.28 7.03 12.59
CA ARG A 131 -5.02 8.35 13.17
C ARG A 131 -4.63 9.39 12.10
N ASP A 132 -3.83 8.96 11.14
CA ASP A 132 -3.18 9.85 10.16
C ASP A 132 -3.81 9.74 8.76
N GLY A 133 -4.84 8.91 8.59
CA GLY A 133 -5.51 8.71 7.30
C GLY A 133 -4.68 7.89 6.33
N LEU A 134 -4.76 8.24 5.07
CA LEU A 134 -4.10 7.57 3.97
C LEU A 134 -2.98 8.46 3.38
N PRO A 135 -2.01 7.92 2.62
CA PRO A 135 -0.86 8.70 2.12
C PRO A 135 -1.23 10.00 1.42
N HIS A 136 -2.30 10.00 0.64
CA HIS A 136 -2.76 11.18 -0.11
C HIS A 136 -3.34 12.28 0.79
N GLU A 137 -3.78 11.96 2.01
CA GLU A 137 -4.34 12.96 2.93
C GLU A 137 -3.25 13.86 3.57
N SER A 138 -1.98 13.44 3.50
CA SER A 138 -0.83 14.27 3.88
C SER A 138 -0.33 15.18 2.74
N VAL A 139 -0.89 15.05 1.53
CA VAL A 139 -0.48 15.86 0.37
C VAL A 139 -1.12 17.22 0.45
N LEU A 140 -0.27 18.26 0.50
CA LEU A 140 -0.68 19.66 0.46
C LEU A 140 -0.87 20.15 -0.98
N GLU A 141 0.02 19.71 -1.87
CA GLU A 141 0.07 20.12 -3.27
C GLU A 141 0.76 19.04 -4.09
N MET A 142 0.38 18.86 -5.32
CA MET A 142 1.05 17.95 -6.25
C MET A 142 1.06 18.47 -7.68
N ASP A 143 2.13 18.15 -8.42
CA ASP A 143 2.27 18.41 -9.84
C ASP A 143 2.02 17.10 -10.61
N ILE A 144 1.07 17.12 -11.52
CA ILE A 144 0.63 15.94 -12.27
C ILE A 144 0.93 16.15 -13.75
N LEU A 145 1.67 15.19 -14.34
CA LEU A 145 1.76 15.07 -15.81
C LEU A 145 0.43 14.53 -16.32
N THR A 146 -0.27 15.32 -17.12
CA THR A 146 -1.55 14.95 -17.75
C THR A 146 -1.35 14.34 -19.13
N GLY A 147 -2.43 13.84 -19.72
CA GLY A 147 -2.41 13.26 -21.09
C GLY A 147 -2.23 14.29 -22.21
N THR A 148 -2.44 15.58 -21.92
CA THR A 148 -2.10 16.69 -22.83
C THR A 148 -0.58 16.92 -22.92
N GLY A 149 0.19 16.42 -21.95
CA GLY A 149 1.63 16.66 -21.84
C GLY A 149 1.97 17.86 -20.96
N ASP A 150 0.98 18.46 -20.33
CA ASP A 150 1.17 19.56 -19.38
C ASP A 150 1.40 19.05 -17.96
N ILE A 151 2.15 19.81 -17.19
CA ILE A 151 2.25 19.62 -15.74
C ILE A 151 1.21 20.54 -15.09
N VAL A 152 0.25 19.92 -14.40
CA VAL A 152 -0.84 20.63 -13.72
C VAL A 152 -0.62 20.55 -12.22
N THR A 153 -0.50 21.68 -11.57
CA THR A 153 -0.48 21.79 -10.10
C THR A 153 -1.90 21.67 -9.57
N CYS A 154 -2.09 20.83 -8.55
CA CYS A 154 -3.37 20.71 -7.86
C CYS A 154 -3.22 20.60 -6.35
N SER A 155 -4.20 21.16 -5.63
CA SER A 155 -4.27 21.22 -4.18
C SER A 155 -5.73 21.24 -3.71
N ARG A 156 -5.95 21.48 -2.43
CA ARG A 156 -7.32 21.72 -1.89
C ARG A 156 -7.97 22.99 -2.44
N GLU A 157 -7.21 23.91 -3.02
CA GLU A 157 -7.65 25.24 -3.47
C GLU A 157 -7.52 25.41 -4.99
N GLU A 158 -6.61 24.66 -5.63
CA GLU A 158 -6.33 24.75 -7.06
C GLU A 158 -6.55 23.41 -7.75
N ASN A 159 -7.26 23.40 -8.89
CA ASN A 159 -7.61 22.17 -9.65
C ASN A 159 -8.17 21.08 -8.75
N VAL A 160 -9.09 21.45 -7.85
CA VAL A 160 -9.62 20.64 -6.75
C VAL A 160 -10.22 19.33 -7.23
N ASP A 161 -10.93 19.32 -8.37
CA ASP A 161 -11.53 18.10 -8.91
C ASP A 161 -10.46 17.06 -9.28
N LEU A 162 -9.35 17.48 -9.88
CA LEU A 162 -8.22 16.59 -10.17
C LEU A 162 -7.54 16.14 -8.87
N PHE A 163 -7.38 17.04 -7.89
CA PHE A 163 -6.82 16.71 -6.58
C PHE A 163 -7.62 15.62 -5.88
N ARG A 164 -8.97 15.74 -5.85
CA ARG A 164 -9.88 14.78 -5.22
C ARG A 164 -9.94 13.43 -5.93
N LEU A 165 -9.83 13.41 -7.26
CA LEU A 165 -9.93 12.19 -8.08
C LEU A 165 -8.59 11.50 -8.30
N PHE A 166 -7.46 12.16 -8.01
CA PHE A 166 -6.14 11.57 -8.26
C PHE A 166 -5.80 10.37 -7.36
N PRO A 167 -6.15 10.36 -6.05
CA PRO A 167 -6.00 9.16 -5.22
C PRO A 167 -6.81 7.99 -5.76
N ASN A 168 -6.26 6.78 -5.67
CA ASN A 168 -6.81 5.52 -6.22
C ASN A 168 -7.05 5.51 -7.75
N SER A 169 -6.48 6.47 -8.49
CA SER A 169 -6.60 6.52 -9.95
C SER A 169 -5.65 5.57 -10.69
N TYR A 170 -4.66 5.02 -10.01
CA TYR A 170 -3.64 4.12 -10.58
C TYR A 170 -2.98 4.65 -11.86
N GLY A 171 -2.87 5.99 -11.95
CA GLY A 171 -2.30 6.69 -13.10
C GLY A 171 -3.21 6.70 -14.34
N SER A 172 -4.52 6.53 -14.19
CA SER A 172 -5.50 6.73 -15.26
C SER A 172 -5.74 8.22 -15.54
N LEU A 173 -5.49 9.07 -14.56
CA LEU A 173 -5.66 10.53 -14.64
C LEU A 173 -4.33 11.28 -14.82
N GLY A 174 -3.18 10.58 -14.83
CA GLY A 174 -1.86 11.16 -14.94
C GLY A 174 -0.85 10.57 -13.97
N TYR A 175 0.31 11.20 -13.90
CA TYR A 175 1.41 10.75 -13.04
C TYR A 175 1.94 11.89 -12.18
N ALA A 176 1.96 11.72 -10.85
CA ALA A 176 2.57 12.69 -9.95
C ALA A 176 4.08 12.78 -10.22
N VAL A 177 4.54 14.00 -10.49
CA VAL A 177 5.93 14.34 -10.77
C VAL A 177 6.60 14.90 -9.51
N ARG A 178 5.85 15.71 -8.75
CA ARG A 178 6.22 16.29 -7.46
C ARG A 178 5.03 16.21 -6.51
N LEU A 179 5.32 16.02 -5.22
CA LEU A 179 4.34 16.10 -4.15
C LEU A 179 4.94 16.88 -2.98
N LYS A 180 4.21 17.85 -2.48
CA LYS A 180 4.48 18.48 -1.21
C LYS A 180 3.66 17.79 -0.13
N ILE A 181 4.32 17.24 0.85
CA ILE A 181 3.67 16.45 1.91
C ILE A 181 3.94 17.02 3.29
N GLU A 182 3.00 16.84 4.20
CA GLU A 182 3.20 17.00 5.63
C GLU A 182 4.05 15.85 6.19
N LEU A 183 4.84 16.18 7.20
CA LEU A 183 5.62 15.24 8.00
C LEU A 183 5.20 15.35 9.47
N ARG A 184 5.39 14.28 10.22
CA ARG A 184 5.17 14.30 11.67
C ARG A 184 6.46 14.16 12.45
N ALA A 185 6.55 14.82 13.58
CA ALA A 185 7.61 14.58 14.54
C ALA A 185 7.51 13.16 15.12
N VAL A 186 8.64 12.50 15.24
CA VAL A 186 8.73 11.14 15.84
C VAL A 186 9.79 11.10 16.90
N LYS A 187 9.62 10.14 17.83
CA LYS A 187 10.56 9.82 18.88
C LYS A 187 11.46 8.64 18.45
N PRO A 188 12.65 8.50 19.06
CA PRO A 188 13.64 7.51 18.59
C PRO A 188 13.22 6.06 18.80
N TYR A 189 12.32 5.79 19.74
CA TYR A 189 11.89 4.43 20.08
C TYR A 189 10.38 4.27 19.97
N VAL A 190 9.97 3.02 19.80
CA VAL A 190 8.58 2.59 19.77
C VAL A 190 8.38 1.44 20.73
N GLU A 191 7.51 1.62 21.71
CA GLU A 191 7.03 0.54 22.57
C GLU A 191 5.85 -0.15 21.92
N LEU A 192 5.89 -1.47 21.88
CA LEU A 192 4.81 -2.32 21.41
C LEU A 192 4.10 -2.97 22.60
N ARG A 193 2.79 -2.99 22.54
CA ARG A 193 1.92 -3.76 23.40
C ARG A 193 1.12 -4.71 22.51
N GLU A 194 1.40 -5.99 22.62
CA GLU A 194 0.78 -7.05 21.86
C GLU A 194 -0.28 -7.72 22.73
N VAL A 195 -1.54 -7.61 22.30
CA VAL A 195 -2.71 -8.10 23.05
C VAL A 195 -3.33 -9.25 22.28
N ARG A 196 -3.51 -10.41 22.98
CA ARG A 196 -4.13 -11.60 22.38
C ARG A 196 -5.65 -11.58 22.58
N PHE A 197 -6.37 -11.98 21.53
CA PHE A 197 -7.82 -12.16 21.51
C PHE A 197 -8.19 -13.60 21.14
N HIS A 198 -9.37 -14.03 21.58
CA HIS A 198 -9.88 -15.38 21.40
C HIS A 198 -11.22 -15.42 20.65
N ASP A 199 -11.73 -14.27 20.24
CA ASP A 199 -12.96 -14.10 19.48
C ASP A 199 -12.90 -12.82 18.64
N PHE A 200 -13.68 -12.77 17.55
CA PHE A 200 -13.67 -11.67 16.61
C PHE A 200 -14.45 -10.44 17.12
N GLU A 201 -15.45 -10.63 17.97
CA GLU A 201 -16.26 -9.52 18.50
C GLU A 201 -15.45 -8.64 19.44
N SER A 202 -14.68 -9.25 20.37
CA SER A 202 -13.82 -8.47 21.27
C SER A 202 -12.66 -7.82 20.51
N LEU A 203 -12.13 -8.49 19.48
CA LEU A 203 -11.12 -7.95 18.59
C LEU A 203 -11.62 -6.71 17.86
N ALA A 204 -12.79 -6.80 17.20
CA ALA A 204 -13.40 -5.73 16.42
C ALA A 204 -13.76 -4.52 17.28
N ARG A 205 -14.37 -4.74 18.47
CA ARG A 205 -14.66 -3.67 19.43
C ARG A 205 -13.39 -2.95 19.87
N THR A 206 -12.34 -3.68 20.18
CA THR A 206 -11.08 -3.06 20.61
C THR A 206 -10.44 -2.25 19.47
N LEU A 207 -10.47 -2.76 18.24
CA LEU A 207 -10.01 -2.01 17.06
C LEU A 207 -10.77 -0.69 16.90
N ASP A 208 -12.10 -0.72 16.98
CA ASP A 208 -12.91 0.51 16.88
C ASP A 208 -12.66 1.48 18.03
N ASP A 209 -12.67 0.98 19.27
CA ASP A 209 -12.46 1.82 20.45
C ASP A 209 -11.11 2.53 20.41
N VAL A 210 -10.03 1.80 20.13
CA VAL A 210 -8.68 2.40 20.02
C VAL A 210 -8.60 3.35 18.84
N SER A 211 -9.27 3.04 17.73
CA SER A 211 -9.27 3.90 16.54
C SER A 211 -10.00 5.23 16.77
N ARG A 212 -10.99 5.26 17.66
CA ARG A 212 -11.72 6.49 18.00
C ARG A 212 -11.09 7.28 19.15
N THR A 213 -10.56 6.58 20.14
CA THR A 213 -10.04 7.21 21.36
C THR A 213 -8.55 7.50 21.30
N HIS A 214 -7.82 6.84 20.41
CA HIS A 214 -6.37 6.82 20.30
C HIS A 214 -5.68 6.36 21.60
N THR A 215 -6.39 5.60 22.45
CA THR A 215 -5.88 5.10 23.74
C THR A 215 -6.27 3.64 23.97
N TYR A 216 -5.46 2.94 24.75
CA TYR A 216 -5.76 1.61 25.29
C TYR A 216 -5.26 1.51 26.72
N ASP A 217 -6.14 1.19 27.70
CA ASP A 217 -5.84 1.21 29.14
C ASP A 217 -5.13 2.52 29.55
N ASP A 218 -5.70 3.67 29.20
CA ASP A 218 -5.20 5.02 29.47
C ASP A 218 -3.80 5.34 28.87
N VAL A 219 -3.29 4.49 27.98
CA VAL A 219 -2.02 4.73 27.27
C VAL A 219 -2.29 5.14 25.82
N GLU A 220 -1.65 6.23 25.38
CA GLU A 220 -1.76 6.72 24.01
C GLU A 220 -1.22 5.69 23.00
N VAL A 221 -1.95 5.48 21.90
CA VAL A 221 -1.61 4.59 20.78
C VAL A 221 -1.34 5.42 19.54
N HIS A 222 -0.15 5.29 18.97
CA HIS A 222 0.27 5.98 17.75
C HIS A 222 0.23 5.10 16.51
N GLY A 223 0.29 3.79 16.71
CA GLY A 223 0.17 2.79 15.64
C GLY A 223 -0.67 1.62 16.10
N LEU A 224 -1.54 1.11 15.23
CA LEU A 224 -2.44 0.00 15.51
C LEU A 224 -2.54 -0.89 14.28
N ASP A 225 -2.14 -2.14 14.40
CA ASP A 225 -2.37 -3.18 13.42
C ASP A 225 -2.60 -4.53 14.12
N GLY A 226 -2.99 -5.56 13.39
CA GLY A 226 -3.26 -6.85 13.94
C GLY A 226 -3.01 -8.00 13.00
N VAL A 227 -2.96 -9.21 13.54
CA VAL A 227 -2.82 -10.46 12.79
C VAL A 227 -3.78 -11.49 13.35
N VAL A 228 -4.58 -12.09 12.47
CA VAL A 228 -5.49 -13.19 12.78
C VAL A 228 -4.89 -14.49 12.26
N PHE A 229 -4.65 -15.45 13.14
CA PHE A 229 -4.13 -16.79 12.79
C PHE A 229 -5.23 -17.83 12.71
N SER A 230 -6.25 -17.72 13.54
CA SER A 230 -7.45 -18.56 13.55
C SER A 230 -8.61 -17.83 14.24
N PRO A 231 -9.83 -18.36 14.21
CA PRO A 231 -10.95 -17.77 14.97
C PRO A 231 -10.66 -17.61 16.47
N GLU A 232 -9.81 -18.46 17.06
CA GLU A 232 -9.47 -18.43 18.49
C GLU A 232 -8.09 -17.78 18.78
N GLU A 233 -7.39 -17.35 17.74
CA GLU A 233 -6.04 -16.80 17.91
C GLU A 233 -5.81 -15.57 17.04
N SER A 234 -5.91 -14.39 17.63
CA SER A 234 -5.58 -13.12 16.99
C SER A 234 -4.82 -12.20 17.95
N TYR A 235 -4.11 -11.24 17.40
CA TYR A 235 -3.30 -10.29 18.14
C TYR A 235 -3.48 -8.88 17.58
N LEU A 236 -3.62 -7.89 18.49
CA LEU A 236 -3.45 -6.47 18.16
C LEU A 236 -2.10 -6.00 18.64
N VAL A 237 -1.46 -5.20 17.85
CA VAL A 237 -0.19 -4.53 18.15
C VAL A 237 -0.45 -3.04 18.26
N MET A 238 -0.27 -2.52 19.46
CA MET A 238 -0.43 -1.12 19.78
C MET A 238 0.96 -0.52 19.98
N ALA A 239 1.30 0.47 19.19
CA ALA A 239 2.60 1.12 19.19
C ALA A 239 2.52 2.52 19.82
N ARG A 240 3.47 2.84 20.70
CA ARG A 240 3.65 4.16 21.32
C ARG A 240 5.04 4.70 21.03
N PHE A 241 5.14 5.86 20.40
CA PHE A 241 6.44 6.54 20.25
C PHE A 241 6.92 7.07 21.59
N THR A 242 8.21 6.87 21.93
CA THR A 242 8.78 7.20 23.22
C THR A 242 10.24 7.64 23.12
N ASP A 243 10.68 8.49 24.09
CA ASP A 243 12.09 8.85 24.27
C ASP A 243 12.80 7.86 25.21
N GLU A 244 12.07 6.95 25.85
CA GLU A 244 12.63 6.00 26.79
C GLU A 244 13.52 4.99 26.09
N ALA A 245 14.83 5.08 26.33
CA ALA A 245 15.80 4.12 25.85
C ALA A 245 15.72 2.79 26.60
N GLY A 246 16.09 1.70 25.94
CA GLY A 246 16.16 0.37 26.54
C GLY A 246 16.53 -0.71 25.51
N PRO A 247 16.56 -1.99 25.91
CA PRO A 247 16.80 -3.08 24.96
C PRO A 247 15.76 -3.08 23.85
N THR A 248 16.19 -3.21 22.60
CA THR A 248 15.34 -3.23 21.41
C THR A 248 15.39 -4.57 20.70
N SER A 249 14.26 -4.97 20.11
CA SER A 249 14.18 -6.07 19.15
C SER A 249 14.43 -5.56 17.73
N ASP A 250 15.01 -6.43 16.89
CA ASP A 250 15.24 -6.17 15.48
C ASP A 250 14.56 -7.26 14.64
N TYR A 251 13.52 -6.87 13.89
CA TYR A 251 12.78 -7.73 12.96
C TYR A 251 13.17 -7.51 11.51
N THR A 252 14.14 -6.65 11.24
CA THR A 252 14.62 -6.34 9.89
C THR A 252 15.72 -7.30 9.40
N ARG A 253 16.12 -8.29 10.23
CA ARG A 253 17.21 -9.23 9.93
C ARG A 253 16.84 -10.70 10.10
N ASP A 254 16.93 -11.22 11.34
CA ASP A 254 16.82 -12.65 11.61
C ASP A 254 15.48 -13.09 12.16
N LYS A 255 14.81 -12.21 12.91
CA LYS A 255 13.49 -12.46 13.47
C LYS A 255 12.40 -12.16 12.44
N ILE A 256 11.24 -12.77 12.61
CA ILE A 256 10.04 -12.56 11.79
C ILE A 256 8.98 -11.96 12.67
N PHE A 257 8.52 -10.76 12.34
CA PHE A 257 7.65 -9.98 13.21
C PHE A 257 6.34 -10.71 13.55
N TYR A 258 5.55 -11.11 12.54
CA TYR A 258 4.26 -11.75 12.80
C TYR A 258 4.39 -13.07 13.58
N ARG A 259 5.49 -13.83 13.38
CA ARG A 259 5.76 -15.05 14.14
C ARG A 259 6.00 -14.77 15.63
N SER A 260 6.56 -13.61 15.93
CA SER A 260 6.82 -13.22 17.32
C SER A 260 5.53 -12.92 18.09
N LEU A 261 4.44 -12.62 17.40
CA LEU A 261 3.14 -12.35 18.00
C LEU A 261 2.51 -13.60 18.61
N GLN A 262 2.82 -14.79 18.08
CA GLN A 262 2.26 -16.05 18.60
C GLN A 262 2.87 -16.41 19.95
N HIS A 263 2.27 -15.92 21.03
CA HIS A 263 2.68 -16.18 22.42
C HIS A 263 1.48 -16.56 23.30
N ALA A 264 1.76 -17.34 24.34
CA ALA A 264 0.71 -17.83 25.26
C ALA A 264 0.23 -16.78 26.29
N ARG A 265 0.88 -15.62 26.39
CA ARG A 265 0.53 -14.54 27.31
C ARG A 265 -0.63 -13.73 26.77
N GLY A 266 -1.52 -13.22 27.63
CA GLY A 266 -2.58 -12.28 27.21
C GLY A 266 -2.01 -10.98 26.65
N ILE A 267 -0.96 -10.46 27.28
CA ILE A 267 -0.25 -9.25 26.85
C ILE A 267 1.25 -9.49 26.87
N ARG A 268 1.92 -9.09 25.80
CA ARG A 268 3.37 -9.01 25.70
C ARG A 268 3.81 -7.56 25.41
N ARG A 269 5.00 -7.20 25.83
CA ARG A 269 5.62 -5.91 25.51
C ARG A 269 6.94 -6.13 24.79
N ASP A 270 7.22 -5.28 23.81
CA ASP A 270 8.48 -5.23 23.07
C ASP A 270 8.87 -3.76 22.84
N ARG A 271 10.10 -3.51 22.40
CA ARG A 271 10.58 -2.17 22.04
C ARG A 271 11.46 -2.26 20.79
N LEU A 272 11.30 -1.31 19.89
CA LEU A 272 12.07 -1.18 18.66
C LEU A 272 12.64 0.24 18.55
N THR A 273 13.66 0.43 17.73
CA THR A 273 13.93 1.77 17.19
C THR A 273 12.81 2.17 16.24
N VAL A 274 12.58 3.47 16.04
CA VAL A 274 11.53 3.93 15.10
C VAL A 274 11.79 3.39 13.69
N ARG A 275 13.05 3.32 13.26
CA ARG A 275 13.40 2.76 11.95
C ARG A 275 13.08 1.27 11.84
N ASP A 276 13.40 0.48 12.85
CA ASP A 276 13.09 -0.96 12.87
C ASP A 276 11.58 -1.21 12.95
N TYR A 277 10.84 -0.34 13.63
CA TYR A 277 9.37 -0.38 13.67
C TYR A 277 8.78 -0.13 12.27
N ILE A 278 9.21 0.91 11.58
CA ILE A 278 8.75 1.23 10.23
C ILE A 278 8.95 0.04 9.29
N TRP A 279 10.08 -0.66 9.38
CA TRP A 279 10.45 -1.75 8.47
C TRP A 279 10.29 -3.16 9.07
N ARG A 280 9.51 -3.31 10.15
CA ARG A 280 9.33 -4.58 10.87
C ARG A 280 8.79 -5.73 10.00
N TRP A 281 8.03 -5.39 8.97
CA TRP A 281 7.46 -6.35 8.02
C TRP A 281 8.38 -6.71 6.85
N ASP A 282 9.40 -5.93 6.56
CA ASP A 282 10.20 -6.06 5.33
C ASP A 282 10.94 -7.40 5.21
N THR A 283 11.43 -7.95 6.32
CA THR A 283 12.15 -9.24 6.33
C THR A 283 11.28 -10.41 5.89
N ASP A 284 10.00 -10.34 6.09
CA ASP A 284 9.06 -11.40 5.75
C ASP A 284 8.07 -10.99 4.68
N TRP A 285 7.72 -9.74 4.60
CA TRP A 285 6.76 -9.17 3.68
C TRP A 285 5.51 -10.05 3.55
N PHE A 286 4.59 -9.89 4.52
CA PHE A 286 3.32 -10.60 4.51
C PHE A 286 3.47 -12.10 4.23
N TRP A 287 4.33 -12.76 5.03
CA TRP A 287 4.60 -14.21 4.99
C TRP A 287 5.12 -14.78 3.67
N CYS A 288 5.54 -13.95 2.70
CA CYS A 288 6.18 -14.41 1.46
C CYS A 288 7.40 -15.29 1.71
N SER A 289 8.14 -15.02 2.79
CA SER A 289 9.26 -15.86 3.21
C SER A 289 8.85 -17.32 3.49
N ARG A 290 7.58 -17.56 3.90
CA ARG A 290 7.01 -18.89 4.07
C ARG A 290 6.86 -19.60 2.73
N ALA A 291 6.32 -18.92 1.72
CA ALA A 291 6.11 -19.46 0.39
C ALA A 291 7.41 -19.94 -0.27
N PHE A 292 8.53 -19.24 -0.02
CA PHE A 292 9.86 -19.61 -0.52
C PHE A 292 10.65 -20.53 0.43
N GLY A 293 10.03 -21.02 1.51
CA GLY A 293 10.68 -21.87 2.50
C GLY A 293 11.73 -21.16 3.36
N ALA A 294 11.89 -19.83 3.23
CA ALA A 294 12.90 -19.05 3.97
C ALA A 294 12.65 -18.98 5.48
N GLN A 295 11.49 -19.42 5.95
CA GLN A 295 11.18 -19.57 7.38
C GLN A 295 11.66 -20.91 7.97
N ASN A 296 11.96 -21.92 7.15
CA ASN A 296 12.52 -23.16 7.64
C ASN A 296 13.90 -22.89 8.28
N PRO A 297 14.17 -23.28 9.52
CA PRO A 297 15.43 -22.97 10.21
C PRO A 297 16.69 -23.45 9.46
N ARG A 298 16.61 -24.57 8.75
CA ARG A 298 17.72 -25.13 7.95
C ARG A 298 18.00 -24.28 6.71
N VAL A 299 16.93 -23.91 5.99
CA VAL A 299 17.01 -23.02 4.82
C VAL A 299 17.48 -21.63 5.24
N ARG A 300 16.93 -21.09 6.34
CA ARG A 300 17.25 -19.76 6.86
C ARG A 300 18.73 -19.62 7.25
N LYS A 301 19.37 -20.69 7.74
CA LYS A 301 20.82 -20.69 8.03
C LYS A 301 21.70 -20.44 6.81
N VAL A 302 21.31 -20.94 5.64
CA VAL A 302 22.08 -20.80 4.39
C VAL A 302 21.56 -19.67 3.50
N TRP A 303 20.36 -19.13 3.78
CA TRP A 303 19.80 -18.00 3.04
C TRP A 303 20.56 -16.72 3.37
N PRO A 304 21.17 -16.03 2.40
CA PRO A 304 21.94 -14.82 2.66
C PRO A 304 21.08 -13.74 3.34
N ARG A 305 21.58 -13.15 4.43
CA ARG A 305 20.83 -12.13 5.19
C ARG A 305 20.40 -10.95 4.33
N GLN A 306 21.26 -10.56 3.37
CA GLN A 306 21.03 -9.48 2.42
C GLN A 306 19.81 -9.70 1.52
N LEU A 307 19.41 -10.95 1.32
CA LEU A 307 18.28 -11.35 0.48
C LEU A 307 16.99 -11.57 1.28
N ARG A 308 17.00 -11.35 2.60
CA ARG A 308 15.82 -11.43 3.47
C ARG A 308 15.11 -10.08 3.49
N ARG A 309 14.57 -9.67 2.35
CA ARG A 309 13.89 -8.38 2.19
C ARG A 309 12.85 -8.43 1.07
N SER A 310 11.83 -7.59 1.19
CA SER A 310 10.72 -7.50 0.25
C SER A 310 11.15 -7.33 -1.20
N SER A 311 12.14 -6.48 -1.45
CA SER A 311 12.65 -6.21 -2.81
C SER A 311 13.27 -7.44 -3.49
N PHE A 312 13.77 -8.43 -2.72
CA PHE A 312 14.25 -9.69 -3.26
C PHE A 312 13.12 -10.69 -3.49
N TYR A 313 12.23 -10.86 -2.52
CA TYR A 313 11.06 -11.75 -2.65
C TYR A 313 10.20 -11.33 -3.84
N TRP A 314 10.07 -10.03 -4.09
CA TRP A 314 9.36 -9.52 -5.26
C TRP A 314 9.98 -9.96 -6.59
N LYS A 315 11.30 -10.10 -6.67
CA LYS A 315 11.96 -10.67 -7.87
C LYS A 315 11.60 -12.14 -8.06
N LEU A 316 11.52 -12.90 -6.97
CA LEU A 316 11.10 -14.31 -7.01
C LEU A 316 9.64 -14.45 -7.43
N VAL A 317 8.74 -13.64 -6.88
CA VAL A 317 7.32 -13.59 -7.28
C VAL A 317 7.18 -13.30 -8.77
N ARG A 318 7.93 -12.31 -9.30
CA ARG A 318 7.89 -12.00 -10.74
C ARG A 318 8.44 -13.13 -11.62
N LEU A 319 9.47 -13.83 -11.16
CA LEU A 319 9.98 -15.01 -11.88
C LEU A 319 8.95 -16.14 -11.87
N ASP A 320 8.33 -16.39 -10.73
CA ASP A 320 7.29 -17.40 -10.61
C ASP A 320 6.08 -17.06 -11.51
N ARG A 321 5.61 -15.80 -11.49
CA ARG A 321 4.53 -15.34 -12.39
C ARG A 321 4.85 -15.54 -13.87
N LYS A 322 6.12 -15.35 -14.26
CA LYS A 322 6.55 -15.47 -15.67
C LYS A 322 6.72 -16.92 -16.14
N TYR A 323 7.21 -17.78 -15.27
CA TYR A 323 7.63 -19.15 -15.63
C TYR A 323 6.82 -20.24 -14.93
N GLU A 324 5.84 -19.87 -14.09
CA GLU A 324 5.03 -20.79 -13.29
C GLU A 324 5.89 -21.84 -12.56
N LEU A 325 6.97 -21.40 -11.91
CA LEU A 325 7.97 -22.29 -11.33
C LEU A 325 7.38 -23.17 -10.23
N GLU A 326 6.57 -22.61 -9.35
CA GLU A 326 5.88 -23.36 -8.29
C GLU A 326 5.01 -24.46 -8.90
N TYR A 327 4.17 -24.08 -9.88
CA TYR A 327 3.31 -25.05 -10.53
C TYR A 327 4.09 -26.14 -11.25
N ASN A 328 5.02 -25.77 -12.13
CA ASN A 328 5.72 -26.71 -13.00
C ASN A 328 6.67 -27.66 -12.25
N PHE A 329 7.32 -27.17 -11.17
CA PHE A 329 8.34 -27.96 -10.44
C PHE A 329 7.83 -28.59 -9.14
N ILE A 330 6.76 -28.07 -8.53
CA ILE A 330 6.28 -28.55 -7.22
C ILE A 330 4.91 -29.20 -7.34
N LYS A 331 3.92 -28.54 -7.97
CA LYS A 331 2.52 -29.00 -8.01
C LYS A 331 2.27 -30.04 -9.10
N LYS A 332 2.63 -29.73 -10.33
CA LYS A 332 2.42 -30.61 -11.49
C LYS A 332 3.01 -32.02 -11.33
N PRO A 333 4.24 -32.21 -10.81
CA PRO A 333 4.79 -33.55 -10.56
C PRO A 333 4.02 -34.34 -9.50
N LYS A 334 3.27 -33.66 -8.62
CA LYS A 334 2.42 -34.27 -7.59
C LYS A 334 0.97 -34.48 -8.04
N GLY A 335 0.63 -34.13 -9.27
CA GLY A 335 -0.75 -34.18 -9.78
C GLY A 335 -1.70 -33.16 -9.15
N LEU A 336 -1.16 -32.10 -8.51
CA LEU A 336 -1.96 -31.05 -7.88
C LEU A 336 -2.41 -30.01 -8.91
N PRO A 337 -3.63 -29.45 -8.77
CA PRO A 337 -4.13 -28.40 -9.65
C PRO A 337 -3.35 -27.09 -9.51
N ARG A 338 -3.55 -26.16 -10.45
CA ARG A 338 -3.15 -24.77 -10.25
C ARG A 338 -3.99 -24.16 -9.15
N ALA A 339 -3.34 -23.37 -8.28
CA ALA A 339 -4.06 -22.57 -7.31
C ALA A 339 -4.52 -21.25 -7.95
N GLU A 340 -5.71 -20.80 -7.59
CA GLU A 340 -6.12 -19.43 -7.81
C GLU A 340 -5.35 -18.51 -6.85
N ARG A 341 -4.74 -17.45 -7.35
CA ARG A 341 -4.09 -16.45 -6.50
C ARG A 341 -5.15 -15.59 -5.84
N VAL A 342 -5.06 -15.47 -4.54
CA VAL A 342 -5.93 -14.63 -3.73
C VAL A 342 -5.05 -13.64 -2.98
N VAL A 343 -4.96 -12.43 -3.54
CA VAL A 343 -4.17 -11.32 -3.02
C VAL A 343 -5.06 -10.11 -3.00
N GLN A 344 -5.58 -9.75 -1.83
CA GLN A 344 -6.50 -8.64 -1.70
C GLN A 344 -6.27 -7.91 -0.37
N ASP A 345 -6.57 -6.62 -0.40
CA ASP A 345 -6.89 -5.80 0.74
C ASP A 345 -8.32 -5.30 0.54
N ILE A 346 -9.17 -5.60 1.51
CA ILE A 346 -10.57 -5.18 1.54
C ILE A 346 -10.85 -4.38 2.82
N GLU A 347 -11.82 -3.51 2.79
CA GLU A 347 -12.22 -2.69 3.92
C GLU A 347 -13.67 -2.97 4.30
N VAL A 348 -13.88 -3.31 5.56
CA VAL A 348 -15.19 -3.46 6.19
C VAL A 348 -15.27 -2.60 7.44
N THR A 349 -16.49 -2.32 7.90
CA THR A 349 -16.69 -1.61 9.18
C THR A 349 -16.39 -2.55 10.36
N PRO A 350 -16.05 -2.04 11.55
CA PRO A 350 -15.85 -2.87 12.73
C PRO A 350 -17.03 -3.78 13.06
N ASP A 351 -18.28 -3.30 12.82
CA ASP A 351 -19.49 -4.09 13.07
C ASP A 351 -19.60 -5.31 12.13
N ASN A 352 -19.08 -5.18 10.90
CA ASN A 352 -19.13 -6.24 9.89
C ASN A 352 -17.86 -7.12 9.88
N LEU A 353 -16.81 -6.74 10.62
CA LEU A 353 -15.57 -7.50 10.65
C LEU A 353 -15.72 -8.93 11.18
N PRO A 354 -16.46 -9.18 12.31
CA PRO A 354 -16.66 -10.55 12.77
C PRO A 354 -17.33 -11.43 11.74
N GLU A 355 -18.42 -10.96 11.11
CA GLU A 355 -19.13 -11.71 10.05
C GLU A 355 -18.22 -12.02 8.85
N PHE A 356 -17.42 -11.03 8.40
CA PHE A 356 -16.47 -11.25 7.31
C PHE A 356 -15.41 -12.31 7.66
N LEU A 357 -14.81 -12.22 8.84
CA LEU A 357 -13.77 -13.16 9.28
C LEU A 357 -14.32 -14.57 9.48
N ASP A 358 -15.48 -14.73 10.12
CA ASP A 358 -16.13 -16.02 10.29
C ASP A 358 -16.41 -16.70 8.94
N TRP A 359 -16.99 -15.93 8.01
CA TRP A 359 -17.21 -16.42 6.66
C TRP A 359 -15.90 -16.78 5.96
N PHE A 360 -14.87 -15.92 6.02
CA PHE A 360 -13.60 -16.09 5.32
C PHE A 360 -12.83 -17.33 5.80
N PHE A 361 -12.78 -17.59 7.10
CA PHE A 361 -12.13 -18.77 7.67
C PHE A 361 -12.93 -20.08 7.44
N GLN A 362 -14.24 -19.97 7.17
CA GLN A 362 -15.03 -21.13 6.72
C GLN A 362 -14.87 -21.39 5.22
N ALA A 363 -14.73 -20.33 4.42
CA ALA A 363 -14.64 -20.40 2.96
C ALA A 363 -13.23 -20.71 2.46
N SER A 364 -12.17 -20.48 3.26
CA SER A 364 -10.77 -20.66 2.83
C SER A 364 -9.85 -21.08 3.96
N ASP A 365 -8.72 -21.72 3.60
CA ASP A 365 -7.61 -22.04 4.49
C ASP A 365 -6.54 -20.93 4.52
N ILE A 366 -6.86 -19.72 4.00
CA ILE A 366 -5.92 -18.61 3.92
C ILE A 366 -5.67 -18.06 5.31
N GLN A 367 -4.42 -18.17 5.77
CA GLN A 367 -3.95 -17.64 7.03
C GLN A 367 -2.43 -17.39 7.00
N PRO A 368 -1.93 -16.44 7.79
CA PRO A 368 -2.68 -15.49 8.61
C PRO A 368 -3.33 -14.37 7.78
N VAL A 369 -4.15 -13.55 8.44
CA VAL A 369 -4.81 -12.37 7.87
C VAL A 369 -4.30 -11.13 8.62
N TRP A 370 -3.98 -10.06 7.91
CA TRP A 370 -3.57 -8.78 8.49
C TRP A 370 -4.76 -7.85 8.67
N LEU A 371 -4.82 -7.15 9.80
CA LEU A 371 -5.82 -6.14 10.09
C LEU A 371 -5.16 -4.80 10.29
N CYS A 372 -5.70 -3.75 9.66
CA CYS A 372 -5.21 -2.40 9.83
C CYS A 372 -6.38 -1.39 9.81
N PRO A 373 -6.68 -0.73 10.92
CA PRO A 373 -7.78 0.22 10.95
C PRO A 373 -7.41 1.51 10.20
N ILE A 374 -8.42 2.08 9.55
CA ILE A 374 -8.34 3.31 8.77
C ILE A 374 -9.43 4.26 9.27
N ARG A 375 -9.08 5.53 9.46
CA ARG A 375 -10.00 6.65 9.60
C ARG A 375 -9.49 7.79 8.75
N LEU A 376 -10.37 8.40 7.97
CA LEU A 376 -10.01 9.61 7.25
C LEU A 376 -9.65 10.72 8.25
N ARG A 377 -8.70 11.57 7.88
CA ARG A 377 -8.27 12.71 8.71
C ARG A 377 -9.42 13.69 8.90
N GLU A 378 -9.45 14.36 10.04
CA GLU A 378 -10.36 15.49 10.28
C GLU A 378 -10.14 16.61 9.26
N GLY A 379 -11.20 17.26 8.85
CA GLY A 379 -11.17 18.36 7.86
C GLY A 379 -11.13 17.92 6.40
N VAL A 380 -11.16 16.61 6.09
CA VAL A 380 -11.31 16.17 4.69
C VAL A 380 -12.75 16.29 4.18
N GLU A 381 -13.73 16.38 5.07
CA GLU A 381 -15.13 16.63 4.76
C GLU A 381 -15.34 17.93 4.00
N ASP A 382 -14.52 18.95 4.23
CA ASP A 382 -14.57 20.23 3.51
C ASP A 382 -14.31 20.05 2.00
N LEU A 383 -13.63 18.98 1.61
CA LEU A 383 -13.43 18.66 0.19
C LEU A 383 -14.71 18.24 -0.53
N VAL A 384 -15.75 17.79 0.19
CA VAL A 384 -17.02 17.37 -0.41
C VAL A 384 -17.68 18.54 -1.12
N ASP A 385 -17.60 19.74 -0.55
CA ASP A 385 -18.20 20.96 -1.09
C ASP A 385 -17.23 21.77 -1.99
N ALA A 386 -16.04 21.25 -2.24
CA ALA A 386 -15.02 21.95 -3.05
C ALA A 386 -15.00 21.44 -4.50
N GLY A 387 -14.64 22.30 -5.44
CA GLY A 387 -14.52 22.00 -6.87
C GLY A 387 -15.84 22.07 -7.64
N THR A 388 -15.79 21.76 -8.94
CA THR A 388 -16.95 21.82 -9.85
C THR A 388 -17.72 20.51 -9.90
N LEU A 389 -17.11 19.40 -9.50
CA LEU A 389 -17.72 18.07 -9.43
C LEU A 389 -18.22 17.73 -8.01
N ALA A 390 -18.19 18.68 -7.09
CA ALA A 390 -18.53 18.50 -5.67
C ALA A 390 -19.92 17.89 -5.47
N ALA A 391 -20.91 18.36 -6.18
CA ALA A 391 -22.29 17.89 -6.07
C ALA A 391 -22.52 16.45 -6.59
N ASP A 392 -21.58 15.92 -7.36
CA ASP A 392 -21.68 14.59 -7.98
C ASP A 392 -21.04 13.48 -7.12
N SER A 393 -20.38 13.83 -6.00
CA SER A 393 -19.81 12.84 -5.08
C SER A 393 -19.88 13.31 -3.62
N PRO A 394 -20.55 12.55 -2.76
CA PRO A 394 -20.59 12.83 -1.32
C PRO A 394 -19.32 12.40 -0.58
N ALA A 395 -18.34 11.80 -1.26
CA ALA A 395 -17.08 11.36 -0.65
C ALA A 395 -15.95 12.37 -0.92
N PRO A 396 -15.08 12.64 0.07
CA PRO A 396 -13.89 13.48 -0.13
C PRO A 396 -13.01 12.95 -1.26
N TRP A 397 -12.84 11.64 -1.33
CA TRP A 397 -12.03 10.90 -2.30
C TRP A 397 -12.93 9.96 -3.13
N PRO A 398 -13.49 10.44 -4.26
CA PRO A 398 -14.54 9.72 -4.97
C PRO A 398 -14.12 8.33 -5.50
N LEU A 399 -12.84 8.12 -5.84
CA LEU A 399 -12.34 6.81 -6.30
C LEU A 399 -12.08 5.82 -5.17
N TYR A 400 -12.22 6.25 -3.91
CA TYR A 400 -12.15 5.40 -2.74
C TYR A 400 -13.05 5.96 -1.64
N PRO A 401 -14.36 5.75 -1.74
CA PRO A 401 -15.37 6.54 -1.05
C PRO A 401 -15.58 6.10 0.41
N LEU A 402 -14.51 6.09 1.22
CA LEU A 402 -14.63 5.95 2.67
C LEU A 402 -15.34 7.17 3.25
N ARG A 403 -16.07 6.97 4.34
CA ARG A 403 -16.85 8.03 4.99
C ARG A 403 -16.04 8.69 6.11
N PRO A 404 -15.95 10.03 6.17
CA PRO A 404 -15.36 10.73 7.30
C PRO A 404 -16.03 10.34 8.63
N GLY A 405 -15.22 10.32 9.69
CA GLY A 405 -15.71 9.98 11.04
C GLY A 405 -15.97 8.49 11.29
N GLN A 406 -15.97 7.64 10.26
CA GLN A 406 -16.16 6.20 10.37
C GLN A 406 -14.84 5.45 10.45
N THR A 407 -14.76 4.43 11.31
CA THR A 407 -13.66 3.47 11.30
C THR A 407 -13.90 2.41 10.23
N TRP A 408 -12.87 2.11 9.46
CA TRP A 408 -12.81 1.01 8.51
C TRP A 408 -11.66 0.08 8.91
N ILE A 409 -11.83 -1.20 8.72
CA ILE A 409 -10.76 -2.17 8.97
C ILE A 409 -10.33 -2.75 7.63
N ASN A 410 -9.10 -2.43 7.24
CA ASN A 410 -8.44 -3.11 6.13
C ASN A 410 -8.11 -4.54 6.55
N VAL A 411 -8.56 -5.50 5.76
CA VAL A 411 -8.31 -6.93 5.93
C VAL A 411 -7.47 -7.41 4.76
N GLY A 412 -6.20 -7.66 5.02
CA GLY A 412 -5.21 -8.04 4.02
C GLY A 412 -4.87 -9.52 4.06
N PHE A 413 -4.90 -10.19 2.91
CA PHE A 413 -4.55 -11.59 2.77
C PHE A 413 -3.85 -11.88 1.44
N TRP A 414 -2.78 -12.68 1.50
CA TRP A 414 -1.91 -12.98 0.36
C TRP A 414 -1.59 -14.47 0.33
N SER A 415 -2.27 -15.23 -0.55
CA SER A 415 -2.08 -16.66 -0.69
C SER A 415 -2.60 -17.18 -2.04
N GLY A 416 -2.88 -18.46 -2.12
CA GLY A 416 -3.60 -19.12 -3.20
C GLY A 416 -4.56 -20.13 -2.64
N VAL A 417 -5.67 -20.34 -3.32
CA VAL A 417 -6.72 -21.31 -2.97
C VAL A 417 -6.71 -22.46 -3.97
N GLU A 418 -6.77 -23.68 -3.47
CA GLU A 418 -6.87 -24.93 -4.24
C GLU A 418 -8.23 -25.61 -3.98
N GLY A 419 -8.71 -26.41 -4.93
CA GLY A 419 -9.88 -27.25 -4.72
C GLY A 419 -11.19 -26.67 -5.28
N ASN A 420 -12.31 -26.91 -4.56
CA ASN A 420 -13.68 -26.65 -5.05
C ASN A 420 -14.02 -25.18 -5.34
N HIS A 421 -13.19 -24.24 -4.91
CA HIS A 421 -13.37 -22.82 -5.17
C HIS A 421 -12.80 -22.39 -6.53
N VAL A 422 -11.97 -23.23 -7.15
CA VAL A 422 -11.41 -22.97 -8.48
C VAL A 422 -12.29 -23.66 -9.49
N ASP A 423 -12.78 -22.94 -10.50
CA ASP A 423 -13.46 -23.54 -11.64
C ASP A 423 -12.49 -24.50 -12.35
N PRO A 424 -12.74 -25.83 -12.36
CA PRO A 424 -11.83 -26.78 -12.98
C PRO A 424 -11.66 -26.57 -14.49
N SER A 425 -12.66 -25.93 -15.15
CA SER A 425 -12.65 -25.64 -16.59
C SER A 425 -11.85 -24.38 -16.92
N ALA A 426 -11.65 -23.50 -15.95
CA ALA A 426 -10.94 -22.23 -16.11
C ALA A 426 -10.13 -21.89 -14.84
N PRO A 427 -9.11 -22.69 -14.50
CA PRO A 427 -8.29 -22.41 -13.32
C PRO A 427 -7.61 -21.04 -13.45
N GLY A 428 -7.70 -20.22 -12.39
CA GLY A 428 -7.16 -18.86 -12.38
C GLY A 428 -8.08 -17.80 -12.97
N ASN A 429 -9.36 -18.10 -13.20
CA ASN A 429 -10.34 -17.13 -13.69
C ASN A 429 -10.89 -16.15 -12.62
N GLY A 430 -10.37 -16.21 -11.41
CA GLY A 430 -10.77 -15.34 -10.30
C GLY A 430 -12.09 -15.73 -9.62
N ALA A 431 -12.51 -16.99 -9.69
CA ALA A 431 -13.79 -17.43 -9.15
C ALA A 431 -13.91 -17.16 -7.65
N PHE A 432 -12.88 -17.49 -6.85
CA PHE A 432 -12.91 -17.22 -5.41
C PHE A 432 -12.70 -15.72 -5.10
N ASN A 433 -11.88 -15.02 -5.91
CA ASN A 433 -11.75 -13.57 -5.79
C ASN A 433 -13.08 -12.86 -5.97
N ARG A 434 -13.94 -13.29 -6.92
CA ARG A 434 -15.29 -12.75 -7.10
C ARG A 434 -16.18 -13.01 -5.89
N VAL A 435 -16.14 -14.22 -5.34
CA VAL A 435 -16.93 -14.56 -4.12
C VAL A 435 -16.53 -13.64 -2.95
N ILE A 436 -15.24 -13.27 -2.84
CA ILE A 436 -14.78 -12.30 -1.85
C ILE A 436 -15.34 -10.89 -2.19
N GLU A 437 -15.25 -10.46 -3.45
CA GLU A 437 -15.76 -9.15 -3.90
C GLU A 437 -17.27 -9.02 -3.65
N ASP A 438 -18.04 -10.08 -3.92
CA ASP A 438 -19.47 -10.16 -3.66
C ASP A 438 -19.77 -10.03 -2.16
N LYS A 439 -19.05 -10.78 -1.30
CA LYS A 439 -19.21 -10.71 0.16
C LYS A 439 -18.85 -9.33 0.72
N VAL A 440 -17.79 -8.72 0.23
CA VAL A 440 -17.39 -7.36 0.60
C VAL A 440 -18.47 -6.34 0.20
N SER A 441 -19.03 -6.48 -0.99
CA SER A 441 -20.11 -5.62 -1.48
C SER A 441 -21.40 -5.80 -0.66
N GLU A 442 -21.75 -7.03 -0.29
CA GLU A 442 -22.89 -7.35 0.61
C GLU A 442 -22.74 -6.64 1.96
N LEU A 443 -21.54 -6.58 2.51
CA LEU A 443 -21.23 -5.92 3.77
C LEU A 443 -21.01 -4.40 3.63
N GLY A 444 -21.24 -3.82 2.43
CA GLY A 444 -21.04 -2.40 2.17
C GLY A 444 -19.58 -1.95 2.26
N GLY A 445 -18.66 -2.88 2.05
CA GLY A 445 -17.22 -2.66 2.08
C GLY A 445 -16.64 -2.18 0.76
N HIS A 446 -15.33 -2.04 0.74
CA HIS A 446 -14.54 -1.64 -0.43
C HIS A 446 -13.36 -2.57 -0.64
N LYS A 447 -12.69 -2.44 -1.80
CA LYS A 447 -11.48 -3.19 -2.13
C LYS A 447 -10.42 -2.27 -2.71
N SER A 448 -9.18 -2.43 -2.28
CA SER A 448 -8.01 -1.80 -2.91
C SER A 448 -7.71 -2.39 -4.29
N LEU A 449 -7.47 -1.54 -5.29
CA LEU A 449 -7.30 -1.94 -6.70
C LEU A 449 -5.85 -2.28 -7.10
N TYR A 450 -4.95 -2.54 -6.16
CA TYR A 450 -3.55 -2.91 -6.48
C TYR A 450 -3.40 -4.36 -6.96
N SER A 451 -4.37 -5.20 -6.70
CA SER A 451 -4.47 -6.59 -7.16
C SER A 451 -5.50 -6.76 -8.27
N GLU A 452 -5.66 -7.97 -8.77
CA GLU A 452 -6.67 -8.31 -9.77
C GLU A 452 -8.08 -8.03 -9.24
N ALA A 453 -8.94 -7.45 -10.08
CA ALA A 453 -10.35 -7.16 -9.78
C ALA A 453 -11.25 -7.76 -10.87
N PHE A 454 -12.46 -8.18 -10.48
CA PHE A 454 -13.34 -8.97 -11.34
C PHE A 454 -14.75 -8.39 -11.48
N TYR A 455 -14.93 -7.12 -11.11
CA TYR A 455 -16.22 -6.41 -11.20
C TYR A 455 -16.70 -6.26 -12.65
N SER A 456 -18.00 -6.26 -12.86
CA SER A 456 -18.59 -5.75 -14.11
C SER A 456 -18.35 -4.23 -14.24
N PRO A 457 -18.47 -3.65 -15.45
CA PRO A 457 -18.34 -2.20 -15.62
C PRO A 457 -19.32 -1.40 -14.76
N GLU A 458 -20.55 -1.89 -14.62
CA GLU A 458 -21.62 -1.24 -13.84
C GLU A 458 -21.32 -1.27 -12.33
N GLU A 459 -20.89 -2.42 -11.80
CA GLU A 459 -20.49 -2.55 -10.39
C GLU A 459 -19.27 -1.69 -10.09
N PHE A 460 -18.27 -1.73 -10.97
CA PHE A 460 -17.06 -0.93 -10.83
C PHE A 460 -17.38 0.57 -10.78
N ALA A 461 -18.19 1.07 -11.72
CA ALA A 461 -18.59 2.47 -11.74
C ALA A 461 -19.30 2.86 -10.45
N LYS A 462 -20.21 2.01 -9.93
CA LYS A 462 -20.90 2.26 -8.66
C LYS A 462 -19.98 2.38 -7.47
N LEU A 463 -18.88 1.60 -7.45
CA LEU A 463 -17.93 1.54 -6.31
C LEU A 463 -16.81 2.57 -6.41
N TYR A 464 -16.40 2.98 -7.62
CA TYR A 464 -15.18 3.76 -7.87
C TYR A 464 -15.44 5.04 -8.66
N GLY A 465 -16.30 5.92 -8.13
CA GLY A 465 -16.46 7.30 -8.60
C GLY A 465 -17.39 7.50 -9.78
N GLY A 466 -18.13 6.49 -10.22
CA GLY A 466 -19.12 6.64 -11.32
C GLY A 466 -18.47 7.06 -12.63
N ASN A 467 -18.99 8.14 -13.23
CA ASN A 467 -18.47 8.73 -14.45
C ASN A 467 -17.49 9.90 -14.22
N LEU A 468 -17.11 10.17 -12.98
CA LEU A 468 -16.24 11.29 -12.63
C LEU A 468 -14.83 11.16 -13.26
N PRO A 469 -14.19 9.94 -13.26
CA PRO A 469 -12.90 9.77 -13.93
C PRO A 469 -12.94 10.12 -15.42
N GLU A 470 -13.97 9.72 -16.12
CA GLU A 470 -14.14 9.99 -17.56
C GLU A 470 -14.35 11.48 -17.84
N ARG A 471 -15.09 12.17 -16.98
CA ARG A 471 -15.32 13.63 -17.09
C ARG A 471 -14.02 14.42 -16.93
N ILE A 472 -13.17 14.06 -15.95
CA ILE A 472 -11.87 14.69 -15.79
C ILE A 472 -10.93 14.32 -16.95
N LYS A 473 -10.92 13.06 -17.39
CA LYS A 473 -10.10 12.62 -18.52
C LYS A 473 -10.45 13.35 -19.81
N ALA A 474 -11.71 13.68 -20.03
CA ALA A 474 -12.11 14.44 -21.24
C ALA A 474 -11.36 15.79 -21.36
N VAL A 475 -10.91 16.36 -20.23
CA VAL A 475 -10.15 17.62 -20.19
C VAL A 475 -8.64 17.34 -20.08
N THR A 476 -8.24 16.42 -19.21
CA THR A 476 -6.81 16.20 -18.89
C THR A 476 -6.12 15.17 -19.80
N ASP A 477 -6.90 14.36 -20.54
CA ASP A 477 -6.37 13.32 -21.43
C ASP A 477 -7.30 13.08 -22.64
N PRO A 478 -7.61 14.11 -23.45
CA PRO A 478 -8.55 14.00 -24.55
C PRO A 478 -8.10 13.03 -25.65
N ASP A 479 -6.79 12.82 -25.81
CA ASP A 479 -6.20 11.89 -26.78
C ASP A 479 -6.14 10.43 -26.26
N GLY A 480 -6.57 10.15 -25.02
CA GLY A 480 -6.58 8.80 -24.42
C GLY A 480 -5.18 8.19 -24.22
N ARG A 481 -4.19 9.03 -23.86
CA ARG A 481 -2.80 8.62 -23.63
C ARG A 481 -2.66 7.65 -22.44
N PHE A 482 -3.55 7.72 -21.47
CA PHE A 482 -3.60 6.82 -20.32
C PHE A 482 -4.83 5.91 -20.42
N PRO A 483 -4.69 4.58 -20.20
CA PRO A 483 -5.86 3.71 -20.05
C PRO A 483 -6.79 4.18 -18.93
N GLY A 484 -8.09 3.95 -19.04
CA GLY A 484 -9.06 4.22 -17.99
C GLY A 484 -8.83 3.38 -16.73
N LEU A 485 -9.43 3.77 -15.60
CA LEU A 485 -9.23 3.06 -14.33
C LEU A 485 -9.73 1.61 -14.41
N TYR A 486 -10.95 1.39 -14.91
CA TYR A 486 -11.50 0.05 -15.14
C TYR A 486 -10.61 -0.79 -16.07
N GLU A 487 -10.17 -0.20 -17.16
CA GLU A 487 -9.30 -0.88 -18.11
C GLU A 487 -7.96 -1.32 -17.49
N LYS A 488 -7.38 -0.48 -16.62
CA LYS A 488 -6.13 -0.79 -15.91
C LYS A 488 -6.28 -1.84 -14.82
N THR A 489 -7.43 -1.93 -14.17
CA THR A 489 -7.58 -2.71 -12.94
C THR A 489 -8.34 -4.02 -13.15
N VAL A 490 -9.23 -4.08 -14.13
CA VAL A 490 -10.02 -5.26 -14.47
C VAL A 490 -9.53 -5.90 -15.78
N ASN A 491 -9.26 -5.11 -16.81
CA ASN A 491 -8.84 -5.61 -18.13
C ASN A 491 -7.32 -5.67 -18.33
N GLU A 492 -6.52 -5.33 -17.31
CA GLU A 492 -5.06 -5.42 -17.30
C GLU A 492 -4.34 -4.60 -18.40
N ALA A 493 -4.87 -3.45 -18.81
CA ALA A 493 -4.30 -2.58 -19.84
C ALA A 493 -3.00 -1.87 -19.43
#